data_172be7919272414506f2f126592836de
#
_entry.id   172be7919272414506f2f126592836de
#
_cell.length_a   1.000
_cell.length_b   1.000
_cell.length_c   1.000
_cell.angle_alpha   90.00
_cell.angle_beta   90.00
_cell.angle_gamma   90.00
#
_symmetry.space_group_name_H-M   'P 1'
#
loop_
_entity.id
_entity.type
_entity.pdbx_description
1 polymer ?
#
loop_
_entity_poly.entity_id
_entity_poly.type
_entity_poly.pdbx_seq_one_letter_code
_entity_poly.pdbx_strand_id
1 'polypeptide(L)' 'MKERREKRKRWVRRGQYAVEVEVDVVYPAGDPSEACLEPATVRWLDEVAHRAEKGDVAYLKSVGDVFRAVSMQAK' A
#
# COMPACT_ATOMS: atom_id res chain seq x y z
N MET A 1 -11.28 -24.31 11.65
CA MET A 1 -11.60 -23.13 10.85
C MET A 1 -10.41 -22.71 10.02
N LYS A 2 -10.68 -22.21 8.86
CA LYS A 2 -9.60 -21.81 7.97
C LYS A 2 -9.44 -20.29 8.02
N GLU A 3 -8.22 -19.85 7.87
CA GLU A 3 -8.00 -18.42 7.71
C GLU A 3 -8.59 -17.97 6.38
N ARG A 4 -9.00 -16.72 6.33
CA ARG A 4 -9.57 -16.14 5.12
C ARG A 4 -8.69 -15.02 4.64
N ARG A 5 -8.53 -14.92 3.33
CA ARG A 5 -7.75 -13.87 2.70
C ARG A 5 -8.66 -13.04 1.82
N GLU A 6 -8.45 -11.73 1.87
CA GLU A 6 -9.19 -10.81 1.03
C GLU A 6 -8.24 -9.76 0.48
N LYS A 7 -8.55 -9.28 -0.71
CA LYS A 7 -7.76 -8.20 -1.28
C LYS A 7 -8.34 -6.87 -0.85
N ARG A 8 -7.45 -5.97 -0.46
CA ARG A 8 -7.83 -4.63 -0.03
C ARG A 8 -6.90 -3.63 -0.69
N LYS A 9 -7.43 -2.46 -0.96
CA LYS A 9 -6.62 -1.39 -1.51
C LYS A 9 -6.05 -0.56 -0.37
N ARG A 10 -4.81 -0.18 -0.54
CA ARG A 10 -4.09 0.62 0.44
C ARG A 10 -3.39 1.75 -0.26
N TRP A 11 -3.34 2.88 0.40
CA TRP A 11 -2.61 4.03 -0.09
C TRP A 11 -1.27 4.12 0.61
N VAL A 12 -0.22 4.29 -0.20
CA VAL A 12 1.11 4.58 0.32
C VAL A 12 1.46 5.99 -0.12
N ARG A 13 1.69 6.86 0.83
CA ARG A 13 1.96 8.27 0.54
C ARG A 13 3.29 8.68 1.13
N ARG A 14 4.18 9.18 0.29
CA ARG A 14 5.48 9.70 0.71
C ARG A 14 5.89 10.79 -0.24
N GLY A 15 6.37 11.91 0.31
CA GLY A 15 6.79 13.01 -0.52
C GLY A 15 5.65 13.53 -1.36
N GLN A 16 5.89 13.62 -2.66
CA GLN A 16 4.89 14.13 -3.59
C GLN A 16 4.01 13.04 -4.20
N TYR A 17 4.26 11.79 -3.84
CA TYR A 17 3.60 10.69 -4.51
C TYR A 17 2.67 9.94 -3.59
N ALA A 18 1.57 9.47 -4.15
CA ALA A 18 0.68 8.53 -3.51
C ALA A 18 0.49 7.39 -4.49
N VAL A 19 0.56 6.18 -4.00
CA VAL A 19 0.33 5.02 -4.83
C VAL A 19 -0.72 4.14 -4.19
N GLU A 20 -1.70 3.74 -4.99
CA GLU A 20 -2.73 2.83 -4.51
C GLU A 20 -2.34 1.44 -4.91
N VAL A 21 -2.14 0.59 -3.92
CA VAL A 21 -1.70 -0.78 -4.14
C VAL A 21 -2.74 -1.73 -3.58
N GLU A 22 -2.72 -2.96 -4.09
CA GLU A 22 -3.61 -4.00 -3.61
C GLU A 22 -2.81 -4.96 -2.74
N VAL A 23 -3.33 -5.24 -1.56
CA VAL A 23 -2.66 -6.15 -0.63
C VAL A 23 -3.63 -7.23 -0.18
N ASP A 24 -3.07 -8.36 0.21
CA ASP A 24 -3.86 -9.41 0.83
C ASP A 24 -3.90 -9.16 2.33
N VAL A 25 -5.11 -9.14 2.88
CA VAL A 25 -5.27 -9.14 4.33
C VAL A 25 -5.70 -10.53 4.75
N VAL A 26 -5.28 -10.93 5.93
CA VAL A 26 -5.53 -12.26 6.44
C VAL A 26 -6.41 -12.13 7.66
N TYR A 27 -7.47 -12.91 7.69
CA TYR A 27 -8.34 -13.02 8.86
C TYR A 27 -7.99 -14.33 9.54
N PRO A 28 -7.38 -14.27 10.72
CA PRO A 28 -7.00 -15.49 11.43
C PRO A 28 -8.20 -16.36 11.77
N ALA A 29 -8.00 -17.66 11.78
CA ALA A 29 -9.08 -18.58 12.09
C ALA A 29 -9.63 -18.36 13.50
N GLY A 30 -8.78 -17.95 14.42
CA GLY A 30 -9.20 -17.74 15.80
C GLY A 30 -9.90 -16.42 16.06
N ASP A 31 -9.75 -15.45 15.16
CA ASP A 31 -10.37 -14.14 15.33
C ASP A 31 -10.68 -13.54 13.96
N PRO A 32 -11.80 -13.95 13.36
CA PRO A 32 -12.13 -13.49 12.02
C PRO A 32 -12.54 -12.02 11.94
N SER A 33 -12.67 -11.34 13.06
CA SER A 33 -13.05 -9.94 13.06
C SER A 33 -11.86 -9.02 12.87
N GLU A 34 -10.64 -9.53 12.96
CA GLU A 34 -9.43 -8.71 12.92
C GLU A 34 -8.57 -9.08 11.73
N ALA A 35 -8.49 -8.16 10.78
CA ALA A 35 -7.66 -8.36 9.61
C ALA A 35 -6.21 -8.04 9.93
N CYS A 36 -5.31 -8.85 9.42
CA CYS A 36 -3.88 -8.69 9.66
C CYS A 36 -3.13 -8.65 8.34
N LEU A 37 -1.98 -8.00 8.36
CA LEU A 37 -1.05 -8.04 7.24
C LEU A 37 0.08 -8.99 7.58
N GLU A 38 0.47 -9.78 6.60
CA GLU A 38 1.61 -10.67 6.79
C GLU A 38 2.90 -9.85 6.83
N PRO A 39 3.93 -10.34 7.53
CA PRO A 39 5.20 -9.60 7.59
C PRO A 39 5.79 -9.28 6.23
N ALA A 40 5.67 -10.19 5.27
CA ALA A 40 6.18 -9.93 3.93
C ALA A 40 5.44 -8.76 3.28
N THR A 41 4.14 -8.68 3.51
CA THR A 41 3.34 -7.58 2.97
C THR A 41 3.75 -6.25 3.61
N VAL A 42 3.99 -6.25 4.92
CA VAL A 42 4.43 -5.05 5.61
C VAL A 42 5.77 -4.58 5.05
N ARG A 43 6.71 -5.50 4.86
CA ARG A 43 8.02 -5.16 4.29
C ARG A 43 7.89 -4.61 2.88
N TRP A 44 6.98 -5.19 2.09
CA TRP A 44 6.75 -4.70 0.73
C TRP A 44 6.17 -3.30 0.73
N LEU A 45 5.22 -3.02 1.64
CA LEU A 45 4.67 -1.68 1.75
C LEU A 45 5.74 -0.67 2.17
N ASP A 46 6.66 -1.07 3.04
CA ASP A 46 7.77 -0.21 3.41
C ASP A 46 8.68 0.08 2.21
N GLU A 47 8.90 -0.93 1.38
CA GLU A 47 9.71 -0.72 0.17
C GLU A 47 9.01 0.24 -0.78
N VAL A 48 7.69 0.07 -0.96
CA VAL A 48 6.91 0.97 -1.81
C VAL A 48 7.03 2.40 -1.28
N ALA A 49 6.90 2.57 0.03
CA ALA A 49 7.01 3.89 0.65
C ALA A 49 8.40 4.49 0.42
N HIS A 50 9.43 3.68 0.55
CA HIS A 50 10.80 4.13 0.34
C HIS A 50 11.02 4.58 -1.10
N ARG A 51 10.49 3.82 -2.06
CA ARG A 51 10.60 4.17 -3.47
C ARG A 51 9.80 5.43 -3.79
N ALA A 52 8.64 5.59 -3.14
CA ALA A 52 7.85 6.80 -3.33
C ALA A 52 8.61 8.02 -2.82
N GLU A 53 9.29 7.88 -1.71
CA GLU A 53 10.08 8.97 -1.14
C GLU A 53 11.21 9.37 -2.07
N LYS A 54 11.79 8.40 -2.77
CA LYS A 54 12.85 8.66 -3.74
C LYS A 54 12.35 9.15 -5.09
N GLY A 55 11.04 9.11 -5.30
CA GLY A 55 10.47 9.51 -6.58
C GLY A 55 10.68 8.49 -7.68
N ASP A 56 10.78 7.22 -7.33
CA ASP A 56 11.00 6.15 -8.30
C ASP A 56 9.70 5.78 -8.97
N VAL A 57 9.26 6.62 -9.90
CA VAL A 57 7.95 6.50 -10.53
C VAL A 57 7.83 5.21 -11.31
N ALA A 58 8.90 4.78 -11.97
CA ALA A 58 8.85 3.55 -12.75
C ALA A 58 8.52 2.35 -11.87
N TYR A 59 9.13 2.29 -10.69
CA TYR A 59 8.82 1.22 -9.75
C TYR A 59 7.39 1.32 -9.27
N LEU A 60 6.96 2.53 -8.90
CA LEU A 60 5.62 2.72 -8.37
C LEU A 60 4.55 2.32 -9.37
N LYS A 61 4.77 2.64 -10.65
CA LYS A 61 3.81 2.26 -11.68
C LYS A 61 3.71 0.76 -11.85
N SER A 62 4.76 0.04 -11.49
CA SER A 62 4.76 -1.40 -11.61
C SER A 62 3.98 -2.08 -10.48
N VAL A 63 3.71 -1.36 -9.39
CA VAL A 63 3.05 -1.97 -8.23
C VAL A 63 1.64 -1.44 -7.99
N GLY A 64 1.25 -0.34 -8.62
CA GLY A 64 -0.09 0.18 -8.42
C GLY A 64 -0.34 1.44 -9.22
N ASP A 65 -1.42 2.12 -8.89
CA ASP A 65 -1.79 3.37 -9.54
C ASP A 65 -1.09 4.52 -8.83
N VAL A 66 -0.37 5.32 -9.61
CA VAL A 66 0.48 6.37 -9.06
C VAL A 66 -0.18 7.72 -9.26
N PHE A 67 -0.19 8.50 -8.20
CA PHE A 67 -0.72 9.86 -8.21
C PHE A 67 0.34 10.79 -7.68
N ARG A 68 0.44 11.95 -8.29
CA ARG A 68 1.40 12.94 -7.85
C ARG A 68 0.66 14.13 -7.27
N ALA A 69 1.12 14.57 -6.10
CA ALA A 69 0.53 15.74 -5.49
C ALA A 69 0.77 16.95 -6.36
N VAL A 70 -0.28 17.71 -6.61
CA VAL A 70 -0.18 18.95 -7.35
C VAL A 70 -0.32 20.07 -6.34
N SER A 71 0.65 20.96 -6.31
CA SER A 71 0.59 22.10 -5.41
C SER A 71 -0.43 23.08 -5.95
N MET A 72 -1.55 23.17 -5.27
CA MET A 72 -2.58 24.13 -5.62
C MET A 72 -2.28 25.41 -4.86
N GLN A 73 -1.64 26.32 -5.55
CA GLN A 73 -1.35 27.61 -4.96
C GLN A 73 -2.57 28.49 -5.05
N ALA A 74 -3.16 28.74 -3.92
CA ALA A 74 -4.26 29.70 -3.88
C ALA A 74 -3.70 31.09 -4.13
N LYS A 75 -4.26 31.76 -5.04
CA LYS A 75 -3.78 33.09 -5.40
C LYS A 75 -4.74 34.14 -4.94
#